data_ad7625e53402ed84fbab7e4c4cb03f88
#
_entry.id   ad7625e53402ed84fbab7e4c4cb03f88
#
_cell.length_a   1.000
_cell.length_b   1.000
_cell.length_c   1.000
_cell.angle_alpha   90.00
_cell.angle_beta   90.00
_cell.angle_gamma   90.00
#
_symmetry.space_group_name_H-M   'P 1'
#
loop_
_entity.id
_entity.type
_entity.pdbx_description
1 polymer ?
#
loop_
_entity_poly.entity_id
_entity_poly.type
_entity_poly.pdbx_seq_one_letter_code
_entity_poly.pdbx_strand_id
1 'polypeptide(L)'
;PVYNPATGERILEIAEASAGQVDAAVRAADNAFATWGQTTPKVRSELLLKLADAIADNAQTFAELESLNCGKPLHCVLNDEIPAIVDVFRFFAGAARTLQGQAAGEYLEGHTSMIRRDPLGVVASIAPWNYPLMMAAWKLAPALAAGNCVVIKPSEITPLTALKLAEFAKDIYPPGVINVLFGRGKTVGDPLTGH
;
A
#
# COMPACT_ATOMS: atom_id res chain seq x y z
N PRO A 1 3.32 4.21 22.06
CA PRO A 1 2.36 5.31 22.10
C PRO A 1 2.46 6.20 20.86
N VAL A 2 1.32 6.70 20.39
CA VAL A 2 1.18 7.67 19.30
C VAL A 2 0.71 8.99 19.92
N TYR A 3 1.33 10.09 19.53
CA TYR A 3 1.09 11.40 20.14
C TYR A 3 0.55 12.41 19.11
N ASN A 4 -0.26 13.34 19.60
CA ASN A 4 -0.62 14.53 18.86
C ASN A 4 0.56 15.54 18.93
N PRO A 5 1.21 15.86 17.82
CA PRO A 5 2.37 16.77 17.85
C PRO A 5 2.02 18.22 18.20
N ALA A 6 0.75 18.62 18.07
CA ALA A 6 0.32 19.97 18.41
C ALA A 6 0.11 20.15 19.93
N THR A 7 -0.32 19.11 20.65
CA THR A 7 -0.61 19.22 22.09
C THR A 7 0.36 18.41 22.96
N GLY A 8 1.08 17.45 22.39
CA GLY A 8 1.92 16.50 23.12
C GLY A 8 1.10 15.39 23.83
N GLU A 9 -0.21 15.39 23.69
CA GLU A 9 -1.06 14.38 24.32
C GLU A 9 -1.00 13.04 23.58
N ARG A 10 -1.10 11.97 24.35
CA ARG A 10 -1.16 10.62 23.79
C ARG A 10 -2.54 10.39 23.15
N ILE A 11 -2.54 10.06 21.85
CA ILE A 11 -3.76 9.71 21.11
C ILE A 11 -4.16 8.26 21.44
N LEU A 12 -3.24 7.32 21.24
CA LEU A 12 -3.46 5.89 21.49
C LEU A 12 -2.13 5.14 21.64
N GLU A 13 -2.24 3.85 21.88
CA GLU A 13 -1.11 2.92 21.89
C GLU A 13 -1.34 1.80 20.86
N ILE A 14 -0.33 1.53 20.04
CA ILE A 14 -0.35 0.42 19.09
C ILE A 14 0.75 -0.55 19.51
N ALA A 15 0.39 -1.83 19.63
CA ALA A 15 1.35 -2.89 19.89
C ALA A 15 2.27 -3.08 18.69
N GLU A 16 3.56 -3.25 18.94
CA GLU A 16 4.51 -3.61 17.90
C GLU A 16 4.30 -5.08 17.47
N ALA A 17 4.38 -5.33 16.18
CA ALA A 17 4.35 -6.70 15.67
C ALA A 17 5.60 -7.46 16.10
N SER A 18 5.42 -8.70 16.52
CA SER A 18 6.53 -9.63 16.80
C SER A 18 7.12 -10.17 15.49
N ALA A 19 8.32 -10.73 15.55
CA ALA A 19 8.94 -11.41 14.41
C ALA A 19 8.04 -12.54 13.84
N GLY A 20 7.32 -13.26 14.71
CA GLY A 20 6.36 -14.27 14.29
C GLY A 20 5.15 -13.69 13.54
N GLN A 21 4.72 -12.47 13.87
CA GLN A 21 3.68 -11.78 13.13
C GLN A 21 4.19 -11.23 11.79
N VAL A 22 5.46 -10.82 11.70
CA VAL A 22 6.11 -10.46 10.44
C VAL A 22 6.13 -11.67 9.50
N ASP A 23 6.61 -12.82 9.97
CA ASP A 23 6.62 -14.07 9.20
C ASP A 23 5.20 -14.48 8.77
N ALA A 24 4.23 -14.40 9.67
CA ALA A 24 2.82 -14.71 9.35
C ALA A 24 2.25 -13.79 8.26
N ALA A 25 2.56 -12.49 8.28
CA ALA A 25 2.12 -11.53 7.28
C ALA A 25 2.74 -11.82 5.90
N VAL A 26 4.03 -12.15 5.86
CA VAL A 26 4.71 -12.51 4.60
C VAL A 26 4.15 -13.81 4.04
N ARG A 27 3.93 -14.83 4.87
CA ARG A 27 3.29 -16.09 4.43
C ARG A 27 1.85 -15.88 3.95
N ALA A 28 1.09 -15.00 4.61
CA ALA A 28 -0.27 -14.67 4.16
C ALA A 28 -0.24 -14.00 2.78
N ALA A 29 0.73 -13.11 2.55
CA ALA A 29 0.93 -12.48 1.26
C ALA A 29 1.37 -13.48 0.18
N ASP A 30 2.28 -14.39 0.48
CA ASP A 30 2.73 -15.44 -0.43
C ASP A 30 1.59 -16.40 -0.82
N ASN A 31 0.80 -16.83 0.14
CA ASN A 31 -0.39 -17.66 -0.12
C ASN A 31 -1.42 -16.91 -0.99
N ALA A 32 -1.66 -15.63 -0.74
CA ALA A 32 -2.58 -14.82 -1.54
C ALA A 32 -2.05 -14.61 -2.97
N PHE A 33 -0.74 -14.52 -3.15
CA PHE A 33 -0.12 -14.31 -4.44
C PHE A 33 -0.44 -15.43 -5.44
N ALA A 34 -0.61 -16.66 -5.00
CA ALA A 34 -0.94 -17.80 -5.85
C ALA A 34 -2.20 -17.56 -6.72
N THR A 35 -3.16 -16.80 -6.20
CA THR A 35 -4.38 -16.41 -6.92
C THR A 35 -4.35 -14.97 -7.39
N TRP A 36 -3.89 -14.04 -6.54
CA TRP A 36 -3.83 -12.62 -6.85
C TRP A 36 -2.91 -12.32 -8.04
N GLY A 37 -1.73 -12.92 -8.10
CA GLY A 37 -0.76 -12.75 -9.18
C GLY A 37 -1.27 -13.18 -10.55
N GLN A 38 -2.31 -14.02 -10.59
CA GLN A 38 -2.97 -14.48 -11.81
C GLN A 38 -4.16 -13.62 -12.23
N THR A 39 -4.53 -12.60 -11.44
CA THR A 39 -5.65 -11.71 -11.76
C THR A 39 -5.36 -10.90 -13.02
N THR A 40 -6.41 -10.62 -13.78
CA THR A 40 -6.27 -9.78 -14.97
C THR A 40 -6.03 -8.31 -14.60
N PRO A 41 -5.38 -7.52 -15.46
CA PRO A 41 -5.27 -6.06 -15.28
C PRO A 41 -6.61 -5.37 -15.02
N LYS A 42 -7.72 -5.89 -15.59
CA LYS A 42 -9.07 -5.38 -15.34
C LYS A 42 -9.45 -5.48 -13.87
N VAL A 43 -9.29 -6.66 -13.27
CA VAL A 43 -9.64 -6.90 -11.86
C VAL A 43 -8.83 -5.98 -10.94
N ARG A 44 -7.52 -5.87 -11.17
CA ARG A 44 -6.64 -5.01 -10.37
C ARG A 44 -7.02 -3.53 -10.50
N SER A 45 -7.30 -3.08 -11.72
CA SER A 45 -7.80 -1.72 -12.00
C SER A 45 -9.09 -1.42 -11.24
N GLU A 46 -10.08 -2.32 -11.28
CA GLU A 46 -11.36 -2.14 -10.60
C GLU A 46 -11.22 -2.05 -9.08
N LEU A 47 -10.33 -2.85 -8.47
CA LEU A 47 -10.10 -2.81 -7.03
C LEU A 47 -9.32 -1.55 -6.60
N LEU A 48 -8.37 -1.08 -7.42
CA LEU A 48 -7.69 0.20 -7.20
C LEU A 48 -8.68 1.38 -7.25
N LEU A 49 -9.62 1.37 -8.21
CA LEU A 49 -10.67 2.40 -8.30
C LEU A 49 -11.59 2.36 -7.06
N LYS A 50 -12.00 1.17 -6.62
CA LYS A 50 -12.81 1.02 -5.41
C LYS A 50 -12.10 1.59 -4.17
N LEU A 51 -10.78 1.35 -4.04
CA LEU A 51 -10.01 1.90 -2.92
C LEU A 51 -9.88 3.43 -3.03
N ALA A 52 -9.68 3.95 -4.25
CA ALA A 52 -9.67 5.39 -4.51
C ALA A 52 -11.00 6.05 -4.12
N ASP A 53 -12.12 5.44 -4.50
CA ASP A 53 -13.46 5.94 -4.18
C ASP A 53 -13.73 5.87 -2.67
N ALA A 54 -13.35 4.77 -2.00
CA ALA A 54 -13.47 4.65 -0.55
C ALA A 54 -12.68 5.73 0.20
N ILE A 55 -11.49 6.11 -0.27
CA ILE A 55 -10.72 7.22 0.30
C ILE A 55 -11.41 8.55 0.04
N ALA A 56 -11.89 8.78 -1.19
CA ALA A 56 -12.58 10.02 -1.57
C ALA A 56 -13.87 10.23 -0.77
N ASP A 57 -14.68 9.19 -0.64
CA ASP A 57 -15.95 9.22 0.11
C ASP A 57 -15.72 9.45 1.62
N ASN A 58 -14.54 9.15 2.12
CA ASN A 58 -14.14 9.33 3.52
C ASN A 58 -13.03 10.38 3.70
N ALA A 59 -12.91 11.32 2.75
CA ALA A 59 -11.86 12.34 2.71
C ALA A 59 -11.70 13.10 4.03
N GLN A 60 -12.81 13.52 4.62
CA GLN A 60 -12.81 14.26 5.89
C GLN A 60 -12.18 13.43 7.03
N THR A 61 -12.57 12.15 7.15
CA THR A 61 -12.05 11.25 8.19
C THR A 61 -10.53 11.03 8.02
N PHE A 62 -10.06 10.79 6.80
CA PHE A 62 -8.63 10.64 6.54
C PHE A 62 -7.87 11.94 6.83
N ALA A 63 -8.41 13.09 6.42
CA ALA A 63 -7.77 14.38 6.64
C ALA A 63 -7.68 14.72 8.14
N GLU A 64 -8.71 14.45 8.92
CA GLU A 64 -8.70 14.65 10.37
C GLU A 64 -7.67 13.76 11.07
N LEU A 65 -7.59 12.47 10.69
CA LEU A 65 -6.59 11.55 11.23
C LEU A 65 -5.16 11.94 10.87
N GLU A 66 -4.92 12.34 9.62
CA GLU A 66 -3.59 12.82 9.18
C GLU A 66 -3.20 14.11 9.90
N SER A 67 -4.13 15.08 9.99
CA SER A 67 -3.92 16.33 10.73
C SER A 67 -3.64 16.08 12.21
N LEU A 68 -4.44 15.24 12.86
CA LEU A 68 -4.26 14.86 14.26
C LEU A 68 -2.89 14.22 14.52
N ASN A 69 -2.45 13.33 13.63
CA ASN A 69 -1.26 12.51 13.84
C ASN A 69 0.05 13.19 13.36
N CYS A 70 -0.03 14.06 12.35
CA CYS A 70 1.14 14.73 11.76
C CYS A 70 1.25 16.21 12.12
N GLY A 71 0.21 16.80 12.69
CA GLY A 71 0.16 18.24 12.99
C GLY A 71 0.00 19.13 11.76
N LYS A 72 -0.41 18.57 10.62
CA LYS A 72 -0.65 19.33 9.39
C LYS A 72 -1.94 20.13 9.47
N PRO A 73 -2.03 21.32 8.83
CA PRO A 73 -3.29 22.03 8.73
C PRO A 73 -4.35 21.19 8.00
N LEU A 74 -5.51 21.03 8.62
CA LEU A 74 -6.59 20.17 8.11
C LEU A 74 -6.99 20.54 6.68
N HIS A 75 -7.07 21.83 6.36
CA HIS A 75 -7.46 22.31 5.04
C HIS A 75 -6.45 21.91 3.95
N CYS A 76 -5.14 21.88 4.26
CA CYS A 76 -4.12 21.43 3.32
C CYS A 76 -4.25 19.93 3.05
N VAL A 77 -4.47 19.14 4.11
CA VAL A 77 -4.65 17.69 3.92
C VAL A 77 -5.90 17.41 3.10
N LEU A 78 -7.03 18.07 3.45
CA LEU A 78 -8.32 17.82 2.79
C LEU A 78 -8.33 18.28 1.33
N ASN A 79 -7.76 19.44 1.03
CA ASN A 79 -7.89 20.07 -0.28
C ASN A 79 -6.73 19.73 -1.25
N ASP A 80 -5.56 19.38 -0.71
CA ASP A 80 -4.37 19.14 -1.53
C ASP A 80 -3.92 17.66 -1.48
N GLU A 81 -3.75 17.08 -0.27
CA GLU A 81 -3.17 15.74 -0.14
C GLU A 81 -4.18 14.63 -0.48
N ILE A 82 -5.40 14.67 0.05
CA ILE A 82 -6.40 13.62 -0.22
C ILE A 82 -6.73 13.53 -1.71
N PRO A 83 -7.00 14.62 -2.44
CA PRO A 83 -7.21 14.55 -3.88
C PRO A 83 -6.03 13.94 -4.63
N ALA A 84 -4.78 14.30 -4.26
CA ALA A 84 -3.59 13.75 -4.87
C ALA A 84 -3.42 12.25 -4.58
N ILE A 85 -3.76 11.79 -3.36
CA ILE A 85 -3.73 10.36 -2.99
C ILE A 85 -4.75 9.57 -3.83
N VAL A 86 -5.96 10.08 -3.96
CA VAL A 86 -7.02 9.49 -4.79
C VAL A 86 -6.56 9.39 -6.24
N ASP A 87 -5.95 10.46 -6.76
CA ASP A 87 -5.43 10.50 -8.13
C ASP A 87 -4.33 9.45 -8.36
N VAL A 88 -3.43 9.24 -7.40
CA VAL A 88 -2.41 8.17 -7.49
C VAL A 88 -3.04 6.80 -7.69
N PHE A 89 -4.06 6.43 -6.91
CA PHE A 89 -4.74 5.15 -7.09
C PHE A 89 -5.46 5.06 -8.44
N ARG A 90 -6.10 6.13 -8.88
CA ARG A 90 -6.77 6.20 -10.20
C ARG A 90 -5.78 6.14 -11.35
N PHE A 91 -4.65 6.82 -11.24
CA PHE A 91 -3.56 6.75 -12.21
C PHE A 91 -3.06 5.31 -12.37
N PHE A 92 -2.73 4.63 -11.27
CA PHE A 92 -2.25 3.25 -11.33
C PHE A 92 -3.32 2.23 -11.71
N ALA A 93 -4.60 2.52 -11.48
CA ALA A 93 -5.70 1.73 -12.03
C ALA A 93 -5.70 1.78 -13.57
N GLY A 94 -5.48 2.94 -14.16
CA GLY A 94 -5.30 3.09 -15.60
C GLY A 94 -4.01 2.43 -16.10
N ALA A 95 -2.89 2.67 -15.40
CA ALA A 95 -1.59 2.12 -15.74
C ALA A 95 -1.58 0.58 -15.72
N ALA A 96 -2.33 -0.06 -14.82
CA ALA A 96 -2.48 -1.52 -14.80
C ALA A 96 -3.00 -2.07 -16.13
N ARG A 97 -3.90 -1.31 -16.81
CA ARG A 97 -4.51 -1.70 -18.09
C ARG A 97 -3.59 -1.51 -19.30
N THR A 98 -2.57 -0.70 -19.17
CA THR A 98 -1.67 -0.30 -20.25
C THR A 98 -0.22 -0.80 -20.06
N LEU A 99 0.03 -1.62 -19.03
CA LEU A 99 1.35 -2.21 -18.82
C LEU A 99 1.66 -3.18 -19.96
N GLN A 100 2.60 -2.77 -20.80
CA GLN A 100 2.97 -3.52 -22.01
C GLN A 100 4.29 -4.27 -21.81
N GLY A 101 4.40 -5.44 -22.48
CA GLY A 101 5.67 -6.06 -22.81
C GLY A 101 6.26 -5.45 -24.10
N GLN A 102 7.43 -5.89 -24.49
CA GLN A 102 7.99 -5.54 -25.79
C GLN A 102 7.56 -6.56 -26.85
N ALA A 103 7.37 -6.07 -28.08
CA ALA A 103 6.95 -6.88 -29.21
C ALA A 103 7.91 -8.04 -29.48
N ALA A 104 7.35 -9.08 -30.06
CA ALA A 104 8.11 -10.23 -30.52
C ALA A 104 9.06 -9.87 -31.66
N GLY A 105 10.20 -10.55 -31.70
CA GLY A 105 11.18 -10.49 -32.77
C GLY A 105 11.92 -11.82 -32.90
N GLU A 106 12.38 -12.09 -34.09
CA GLU A 106 13.16 -13.30 -34.38
C GLU A 106 14.65 -12.96 -34.30
N TYR A 107 15.21 -12.94 -33.10
CA TYR A 107 16.62 -12.66 -32.82
C TYR A 107 17.52 -13.92 -32.94
N LEU A 108 16.91 -15.09 -33.02
CA LEU A 108 17.54 -16.37 -33.20
C LEU A 108 16.70 -17.17 -34.20
N GLU A 109 17.38 -17.82 -35.16
CA GLU A 109 16.69 -18.62 -36.18
C GLU A 109 15.76 -19.69 -35.58
N GLY A 110 14.50 -19.70 -36.04
CA GLY A 110 13.48 -20.62 -35.56
C GLY A 110 12.89 -20.31 -34.17
N HIS A 111 13.20 -19.11 -33.60
CA HIS A 111 12.73 -18.71 -32.28
C HIS A 111 12.08 -17.32 -32.32
N THR A 112 10.87 -17.22 -31.78
CA THR A 112 10.23 -15.92 -31.52
C THR A 112 10.50 -15.51 -30.07
N SER A 113 11.11 -14.35 -29.86
CA SER A 113 11.41 -13.79 -28.54
C SER A 113 10.40 -12.70 -28.20
N MET A 114 9.93 -12.70 -26.94
CA MET A 114 9.07 -11.63 -26.41
C MET A 114 9.46 -11.29 -24.98
N ILE A 115 9.25 -10.05 -24.56
CA ILE A 115 9.38 -9.62 -23.17
C ILE A 115 8.00 -9.54 -22.56
N ARG A 116 7.76 -10.33 -21.52
CA ARG A 116 6.59 -10.28 -20.68
C ARG A 116 6.97 -9.71 -19.31
N ARG A 117 6.06 -8.94 -18.71
CA ARG A 117 6.24 -8.40 -17.35
C ARG A 117 5.30 -9.15 -16.41
N ASP A 118 5.89 -9.90 -15.51
CA ASP A 118 5.17 -10.65 -14.48
C ASP A 118 5.36 -10.00 -13.10
N PRO A 119 4.41 -10.15 -12.17
CA PRO A 119 4.59 -9.68 -10.80
C PRO A 119 5.73 -10.42 -10.10
N LEU A 120 6.45 -9.73 -9.22
CA LEU A 120 7.56 -10.30 -8.44
C LEU A 120 7.08 -11.27 -7.35
N GLY A 121 5.88 -11.07 -6.81
CA GLY A 121 5.36 -11.84 -5.69
C GLY A 121 4.97 -10.98 -4.50
N VAL A 122 5.69 -11.12 -3.40
CA VAL A 122 5.50 -10.34 -2.18
C VAL A 122 6.47 -9.16 -2.16
N VAL A 123 5.94 -7.95 -1.94
CA VAL A 123 6.71 -6.72 -1.86
C VAL A 123 6.65 -6.16 -0.44
N ALA A 124 7.82 -6.01 0.19
CA ALA A 124 7.95 -5.28 1.44
C ALA A 124 8.01 -3.76 1.15
N SER A 125 7.22 -2.98 1.89
CA SER A 125 7.17 -1.53 1.77
C SER A 125 7.32 -0.86 3.13
N ILE A 126 8.28 0.07 3.26
CA ILE A 126 8.50 0.85 4.47
C ILE A 126 8.19 2.30 4.15
N ALA A 127 7.22 2.89 4.87
CA ALA A 127 6.75 4.25 4.65
C ALA A 127 7.29 5.21 5.74
N PRO A 128 7.71 6.43 5.37
CA PRO A 128 8.15 7.46 6.30
C PRO A 128 6.98 8.16 6.99
N TRP A 129 7.29 9.08 7.88
CA TRP A 129 6.33 9.78 8.74
C TRP A 129 5.78 11.10 8.18
N ASN A 130 6.45 11.70 7.21
CA ASN A 130 6.16 13.08 6.78
C ASN A 130 4.92 13.22 5.87
N TYR A 131 4.58 12.18 5.13
CA TYR A 131 3.37 12.06 4.29
C TYR A 131 2.80 10.64 4.42
N PRO A 132 2.28 10.23 5.59
CA PRO A 132 1.99 8.83 5.88
C PRO A 132 1.06 8.17 4.87
N LEU A 133 -0.10 8.75 4.60
CA LEU A 133 -1.08 8.18 3.67
C LEU A 133 -0.60 8.27 2.21
N MET A 134 0.01 9.40 1.83
CA MET A 134 0.57 9.57 0.48
C MET A 134 1.67 8.56 0.19
N MET A 135 2.60 8.36 1.13
CA MET A 135 3.68 7.39 0.96
C MET A 135 3.17 5.95 0.94
N ALA A 136 2.12 5.66 1.70
CA ALA A 136 1.44 4.37 1.59
C ALA A 136 0.83 4.18 0.20
N ALA A 137 0.11 5.19 -0.32
CA ALA A 137 -0.48 5.16 -1.66
C ALA A 137 0.57 4.95 -2.77
N TRP A 138 1.68 5.69 -2.72
CA TRP A 138 2.76 5.59 -3.71
C TRP A 138 3.46 4.22 -3.72
N LYS A 139 3.36 3.47 -2.65
CA LYS A 139 3.92 2.11 -2.56
C LYS A 139 2.88 1.04 -2.91
N LEU A 140 1.67 1.19 -2.41
CA LEU A 140 0.59 0.21 -2.63
C LEU A 140 0.08 0.24 -4.08
N ALA A 141 -0.23 1.41 -4.61
CA ALA A 141 -0.88 1.52 -5.91
C ALA A 141 -0.08 0.87 -7.06
N PRO A 142 1.23 1.18 -7.26
CA PRO A 142 2.02 0.53 -8.32
C PRO A 142 2.24 -0.97 -8.07
N ALA A 143 2.45 -1.39 -6.81
CA ALA A 143 2.67 -2.80 -6.49
C ALA A 143 1.43 -3.64 -6.79
N LEU A 144 0.24 -3.17 -6.37
CA LEU A 144 -1.04 -3.82 -6.63
C LEU A 144 -1.41 -3.81 -8.12
N ALA A 145 -1.16 -2.69 -8.81
CA ALA A 145 -1.36 -2.58 -10.25
C ALA A 145 -0.54 -3.63 -11.03
N ALA A 146 0.69 -3.86 -10.62
CA ALA A 146 1.56 -4.88 -11.20
C ALA A 146 1.19 -6.32 -10.81
N GLY A 147 0.27 -6.52 -9.84
CA GLY A 147 -0.18 -7.85 -9.40
C GLY A 147 0.61 -8.42 -8.23
N ASN A 148 1.38 -7.61 -7.51
CA ASN A 148 2.09 -8.04 -6.31
C ASN A 148 1.18 -8.01 -5.08
N CYS A 149 1.46 -8.85 -4.08
CA CYS A 149 0.98 -8.71 -2.72
C CYS A 149 1.93 -7.81 -1.93
N VAL A 150 1.41 -7.08 -0.93
CA VAL A 150 2.22 -6.09 -0.21
C VAL A 150 2.15 -6.33 1.30
N VAL A 151 3.31 -6.28 1.94
CA VAL A 151 3.46 -6.13 3.39
C VAL A 151 4.03 -4.74 3.64
N ILE A 152 3.21 -3.82 4.17
CA ILE A 152 3.61 -2.45 4.42
C ILE A 152 3.82 -2.17 5.91
N LYS A 153 4.94 -1.54 6.25
CA LYS A 153 5.25 -0.99 7.56
C LYS A 153 5.19 0.54 7.50
N PRO A 154 4.13 1.17 7.98
CA PRO A 154 4.11 2.63 8.16
C PRO A 154 5.09 3.04 9.26
N SER A 155 5.36 4.35 9.36
CA SER A 155 6.12 4.88 10.48
C SER A 155 5.36 4.66 11.80
N GLU A 156 6.09 4.28 12.84
CA GLU A 156 5.54 4.06 14.19
C GLU A 156 4.99 5.32 14.84
N ILE A 157 5.42 6.51 14.41
CA ILE A 157 4.95 7.77 14.96
C ILE A 157 3.71 8.32 14.23
N THR A 158 3.45 7.85 13.00
CA THR A 158 2.31 8.32 12.20
C THR A 158 1.52 7.16 11.56
N PRO A 159 0.98 6.22 12.36
CA PRO A 159 0.37 5.01 11.85
C PRO A 159 -1.14 5.13 11.56
N LEU A 160 -1.81 6.22 11.97
CA LEU A 160 -3.28 6.25 12.05
C LEU A 160 -3.97 6.14 10.69
N THR A 161 -3.48 6.85 9.69
CA THR A 161 -4.07 6.81 8.34
C THR A 161 -3.78 5.48 7.63
N ALA A 162 -2.63 4.85 7.91
CA ALA A 162 -2.35 3.51 7.41
C ALA A 162 -3.24 2.44 8.07
N LEU A 163 -3.55 2.59 9.37
CA LEU A 163 -4.51 1.74 10.06
C LEU A 163 -5.90 1.88 9.44
N LYS A 164 -6.35 3.12 9.21
CA LYS A 164 -7.63 3.40 8.58
C LYS A 164 -7.70 2.87 7.14
N LEU A 165 -6.63 3.00 6.38
CA LEU A 165 -6.52 2.44 5.03
C LEU A 165 -6.66 0.90 5.04
N ALA A 166 -6.06 0.22 6.03
CA ALA A 166 -6.16 -1.22 6.20
C ALA A 166 -7.60 -1.69 6.47
N GLU A 167 -8.39 -0.91 7.20
CA GLU A 167 -9.81 -1.20 7.45
C GLU A 167 -10.61 -1.22 6.14
N PHE A 168 -10.42 -0.24 5.26
CA PHE A 168 -11.09 -0.23 3.94
C PHE A 168 -10.55 -1.30 3.00
N ALA A 169 -9.23 -1.48 2.98
CA ALA A 169 -8.59 -2.46 2.11
C ALA A 169 -9.05 -3.89 2.40
N LYS A 170 -9.33 -4.23 3.66
CA LYS A 170 -9.83 -5.52 4.10
C LYS A 170 -11.14 -5.92 3.43
N ASP A 171 -12.02 -4.96 3.17
CA ASP A 171 -13.34 -5.20 2.58
C ASP A 171 -13.31 -5.17 1.03
N ILE A 172 -12.21 -4.67 0.46
CA ILE A 172 -12.03 -4.50 -0.99
C ILE A 172 -11.17 -5.61 -1.59
N TYR A 173 -10.07 -5.96 -0.93
CA TYR A 173 -9.08 -6.91 -1.44
C TYR A 173 -9.21 -8.29 -0.79
N PRO A 174 -8.85 -9.36 -1.49
CA PRO A 174 -8.74 -10.68 -0.89
C PRO A 174 -7.77 -10.67 0.31
N PRO A 175 -8.03 -11.49 1.35
CA PRO A 175 -7.13 -11.62 2.49
C PRO A 175 -5.69 -11.93 2.06
N GLY A 176 -4.72 -11.26 2.67
CA GLY A 176 -3.29 -11.45 2.40
C GLY A 176 -2.74 -10.59 1.25
N VAL A 177 -3.56 -9.99 0.39
CA VAL A 177 -3.07 -9.11 -0.69
C VAL A 177 -2.42 -7.85 -0.13
N ILE A 178 -3.00 -7.26 0.91
CA ILE A 178 -2.44 -6.12 1.63
C ILE A 178 -2.34 -6.48 3.11
N ASN A 179 -1.13 -6.36 3.66
CA ASN A 179 -0.85 -6.61 5.07
C ASN A 179 -0.17 -5.38 5.66
N VAL A 180 -0.63 -4.92 6.81
CA VAL A 180 -0.06 -3.74 7.48
C VAL A 180 0.53 -4.18 8.82
N LEU A 181 1.81 -3.89 9.03
CA LEU A 181 2.55 -4.22 10.24
C LEU A 181 2.99 -2.94 10.96
N PHE A 182 2.63 -2.82 12.23
CA PHE A 182 2.99 -1.68 13.06
C PHE A 182 4.20 -2.02 13.94
N GLY A 183 5.11 -1.06 14.07
CA GLY A 183 6.28 -1.16 14.93
C GLY A 183 7.48 -0.41 14.37
N ARG A 184 8.56 -0.41 15.17
CA ARG A 184 9.79 0.31 14.85
C ARG A 184 10.60 -0.37 13.74
N GLY A 185 11.53 0.37 13.15
CA GLY A 185 12.45 -0.14 12.14
C GLY A 185 13.18 -1.39 12.62
N LYS A 186 13.77 -1.35 13.81
CA LYS A 186 14.56 -2.46 14.38
C LYS A 186 13.73 -3.71 14.70
N THR A 187 12.49 -3.54 15.16
CA THR A 187 11.66 -4.67 15.65
C THR A 187 10.80 -5.29 14.55
N VAL A 188 10.42 -4.51 13.55
CA VAL A 188 9.55 -4.94 12.44
C VAL A 188 10.22 -4.76 11.08
N GLY A 189 10.94 -3.64 10.89
CA GLY A 189 11.59 -3.34 9.61
C GLY A 189 12.72 -4.32 9.30
N ASP A 190 13.65 -4.56 10.25
CA ASP A 190 14.78 -5.46 10.04
C ASP A 190 14.31 -6.91 9.74
N PRO A 191 13.39 -7.51 10.53
CA PRO A 191 12.85 -8.84 10.19
C PRO A 191 12.12 -8.87 8.84
N LEU A 192 11.43 -7.78 8.46
CA LEU A 192 10.73 -7.71 7.18
C LEU A 192 11.69 -7.64 5.98
N THR A 193 12.78 -6.87 6.12
CA THR A 193 13.77 -6.72 5.03
C THR A 193 14.73 -7.89 4.94
N GLY A 194 14.90 -8.65 6.01
CA GLY A 194 15.73 -9.84 6.06
C GLY A 194 14.99 -11.15 5.77
N HIS A 195 13.68 -11.08 5.49
CA HIS A 195 12.85 -12.25 5.22
C HIS A 195 13.10 -12.73 3.80
#